data_34855e85d07d43d0157d123280e742fd
#
_entry.id   34855e85d07d43d0157d123280e742fd
#
_cell.length_a   1.000
_cell.length_b   1.000
_cell.length_c   1.000
_cell.angle_alpha   90.00
_cell.angle_beta   90.00
_cell.angle_gamma   90.00
#
_symmetry.space_group_name_H-M   'P 1'
#
loop_
_entity.id
_entity.type
_entity.pdbx_description
1 polymer ?
#
loop_
_entity_poly.entity_id
_entity_poly.type
_entity_poly.pdbx_seq_one_letter_code
_entity_poly.pdbx_strand_id
1 'polypeptide(L)'
;MAEMVKVGGLIKQSPGRYLAGFRSFVAAFETSKEIYYNSYDSKVPDSTLCESGVDVRVLGIGSGSGGIDCVILRNLLQRHSGVYNRVIEPSKDMIEQYKALLGKDTGLSSVKFDWRQQTAEEYFQAKADTQFNLIHAIHALYYVEDINAALRNMWEQLADGGYMLVAMESGDYLGRLCFR
;
A
#
# COMPACT_ATOMS: atom_id res chain seq x y z
N MET A 1 21.07 -14.95 -20.51
CA MET A 1 20.42 -14.24 -19.39
C MET A 1 19.54 -13.15 -20.00
N ALA A 2 18.24 -13.30 -19.95
CA ALA A 2 17.34 -12.26 -20.43
C ALA A 2 17.44 -11.07 -19.46
N GLU A 3 17.78 -9.90 -19.98
CA GLU A 3 17.74 -8.63 -19.24
C GLU A 3 16.28 -8.41 -18.79
N MET A 4 16.03 -8.46 -17.48
CA MET A 4 14.74 -8.07 -16.93
C MET A 4 14.52 -6.58 -17.24
N VAL A 5 13.63 -6.28 -18.18
CA VAL A 5 13.19 -4.92 -18.45
C VAL A 5 12.55 -4.39 -17.17
N LYS A 6 13.20 -3.44 -16.49
CA LYS A 6 12.66 -2.84 -15.26
C LYS A 6 11.36 -2.10 -15.59
N VAL A 7 10.26 -2.61 -15.08
CA VAL A 7 8.90 -2.02 -15.26
C VAL A 7 8.83 -0.56 -14.81
N GLY A 8 9.67 -0.15 -13.84
CA GLY A 8 9.81 1.24 -13.40
C GLY A 8 10.17 2.24 -14.51
N GLY A 9 10.76 1.78 -15.64
CA GLY A 9 11.04 2.63 -16.80
C GLY A 9 9.78 3.18 -17.47
N LEU A 10 8.69 2.41 -17.53
CA LEU A 10 7.47 2.83 -18.22
C LEU A 10 6.73 3.96 -17.49
N ILE A 11 6.70 3.93 -16.16
CA ILE A 11 6.11 5.00 -15.34
C ILE A 11 6.86 6.31 -15.55
N LYS A 12 8.21 6.26 -15.53
CA LYS A 12 9.07 7.44 -15.72
C LYS A 12 9.02 7.96 -17.17
N GLN A 13 8.99 7.05 -18.16
CA GLN A 13 9.06 7.41 -19.58
C GLN A 13 7.71 7.82 -20.18
N SER A 14 6.62 7.22 -19.74
CA SER A 14 5.28 7.48 -20.28
C SER A 14 4.19 7.20 -19.24
N PRO A 15 4.00 8.08 -18.24
CA PRO A 15 3.00 7.92 -17.19
C PRO A 15 1.58 7.66 -17.74
N GLY A 16 1.19 8.38 -18.80
CA GLY A 16 -0.13 8.22 -19.42
C GLY A 16 -0.36 6.83 -20.03
N ARG A 17 0.66 6.25 -20.70
CA ARG A 17 0.57 4.89 -21.25
C ARG A 17 0.54 3.84 -20.14
N TYR A 18 1.32 4.05 -19.09
CA TYR A 18 1.27 3.19 -17.91
C TYR A 18 -0.13 3.18 -17.29
N LEU A 19 -0.71 4.36 -17.03
CA LEU A 19 -2.05 4.49 -16.45
C LEU A 19 -3.13 3.88 -17.35
N ALA A 20 -3.03 4.06 -18.67
CA ALA A 20 -3.97 3.45 -19.61
C ALA A 20 -3.87 1.91 -19.58
N GLY A 21 -2.65 1.37 -19.61
CA GLY A 21 -2.40 -0.06 -19.51
C GLY A 21 -2.89 -0.63 -18.16
N PHE A 22 -2.60 0.06 -17.06
CA PHE A 22 -3.06 -0.34 -15.74
C PHE A 22 -4.60 -0.33 -15.62
N ARG A 23 -5.27 0.68 -16.17
CA ARG A 23 -6.75 0.72 -16.22
C ARG A 23 -7.32 -0.44 -17.01
N SER A 24 -6.74 -0.77 -18.17
CA SER A 24 -7.17 -1.91 -19.00
C SER A 24 -6.94 -3.24 -18.27
N PHE A 25 -5.81 -3.39 -17.57
CA PHE A 25 -5.52 -4.54 -16.73
C PHE A 25 -6.56 -4.68 -15.60
N VAL A 26 -6.82 -3.61 -14.85
CA VAL A 26 -7.82 -3.62 -13.78
C VAL A 26 -9.21 -3.92 -14.31
N ALA A 27 -9.62 -3.34 -15.45
CA ALA A 27 -10.91 -3.59 -16.09
C ALA A 27 -11.08 -5.07 -16.53
N ALA A 28 -10.01 -5.71 -16.99
CA ALA A 28 -10.05 -7.13 -17.35
C ALA A 28 -10.31 -8.07 -16.14
N PHE A 29 -10.01 -7.60 -14.93
CA PHE A 29 -10.24 -8.33 -13.67
C PHE A 29 -11.47 -7.83 -12.88
N GLU A 30 -12.30 -6.97 -13.46
CA GLU A 30 -13.36 -6.26 -12.74
C GLU A 30 -14.36 -7.20 -12.02
N THR A 31 -14.68 -8.34 -12.63
CA THR A 31 -15.53 -9.40 -12.02
C THR A 31 -14.86 -10.11 -10.84
N SER A 32 -13.53 -10.10 -10.74
CA SER A 32 -12.76 -10.73 -9.67
C SER A 32 -12.15 -9.72 -8.70
N LYS A 33 -12.27 -8.43 -8.99
CA LYS A 33 -11.60 -7.34 -8.28
C LYS A 33 -11.98 -7.30 -6.80
N GLU A 34 -13.26 -7.44 -6.50
CA GLU A 34 -13.77 -7.43 -5.14
C GLU A 34 -13.26 -8.64 -4.34
N ILE A 35 -13.31 -9.83 -4.94
CA ILE A 35 -12.77 -11.07 -4.35
C ILE A 35 -11.27 -10.90 -4.12
N TYR A 36 -10.55 -10.35 -5.09
CA TYR A 36 -9.12 -10.11 -5.00
C TYR A 36 -8.77 -9.13 -3.88
N TYR A 37 -9.44 -7.97 -3.81
CA TYR A 37 -9.20 -7.00 -2.75
C TYR A 37 -9.55 -7.56 -1.37
N ASN A 38 -10.70 -8.24 -1.24
CA ASN A 38 -11.12 -8.85 0.02
C ASN A 38 -10.19 -9.98 0.48
N SER A 39 -9.41 -10.58 -0.44
CA SER A 39 -8.39 -11.57 -0.03
C SER A 39 -7.29 -10.98 0.86
N TYR A 40 -7.11 -9.65 0.85
CA TYR A 40 -6.16 -8.97 1.74
C TYR A 40 -6.71 -8.73 3.14
N ASP A 41 -8.03 -8.80 3.33
CA ASP A 41 -8.66 -8.73 4.65
C ASP A 41 -8.08 -9.79 5.61
N SER A 42 -8.01 -11.03 5.16
CA SER A 42 -7.45 -12.15 5.93
C SER A 42 -5.93 -12.11 6.12
N LYS A 43 -5.23 -11.11 5.54
CA LYS A 43 -3.78 -10.93 5.71
C LYS A 43 -3.45 -9.89 6.78
N VAL A 44 -4.42 -9.10 7.19
CA VAL A 44 -4.27 -8.20 8.34
C VAL A 44 -4.25 -9.05 9.61
N PRO A 45 -3.25 -8.87 10.50
CA PRO A 45 -3.18 -9.64 11.73
C PRO A 45 -4.44 -9.48 12.60
N ASP A 46 -4.93 -10.57 13.16
CA ASP A 46 -6.08 -10.56 14.08
C ASP A 46 -5.74 -10.01 15.48
N SER A 47 -4.44 -9.93 15.80
CA SER A 47 -3.97 -9.40 17.07
C SER A 47 -4.17 -7.89 17.15
N THR A 48 -4.34 -7.39 18.38
CA THR A 48 -4.32 -5.95 18.65
C THR A 48 -2.95 -5.38 18.30
N LEU A 49 -2.92 -4.38 17.41
CA LEU A 49 -1.68 -3.77 16.89
C LEU A 49 -1.14 -2.64 17.77
N CYS A 50 -1.95 -2.11 18.70
CA CYS A 50 -1.56 -1.07 19.62
C CYS A 50 -2.42 -1.11 20.88
N GLU A 51 -2.03 -0.32 21.90
CA GLU A 51 -2.81 -0.19 23.14
C GLU A 51 -4.21 0.39 22.89
N SER A 52 -5.15 0.04 23.76
CA SER A 52 -6.53 0.56 23.69
C SER A 52 -6.54 2.09 23.81
N GLY A 53 -7.30 2.75 22.92
CA GLY A 53 -7.44 4.20 22.90
C GLY A 53 -6.35 4.94 22.12
N VAL A 54 -5.39 4.21 21.53
CA VAL A 54 -4.37 4.79 20.63
C VAL A 54 -4.76 4.47 19.17
N ASP A 55 -4.58 5.46 18.26
CA ASP A 55 -4.78 5.23 16.83
C ASP A 55 -3.74 4.23 16.30
N VAL A 56 -4.21 3.22 15.57
CA VAL A 56 -3.31 2.35 14.78
C VAL A 56 -2.69 3.18 13.66
N ARG A 57 -1.37 3.16 13.58
CA ARG A 57 -0.62 3.87 12.53
C ARG A 57 -0.28 2.92 11.40
N VAL A 58 -0.75 3.26 10.22
CA VAL A 58 -0.55 2.49 8.97
C VAL A 58 0.29 3.30 8.00
N LEU A 59 1.22 2.65 7.31
CA LEU A 59 1.98 3.20 6.20
C LEU A 59 1.72 2.36 4.95
N GLY A 60 1.12 2.98 3.94
CA GLY A 60 0.94 2.38 2.61
C GLY A 60 2.00 2.88 1.64
N ILE A 61 2.81 1.97 1.10
CA ILE A 61 3.80 2.26 0.07
C ILE A 61 3.25 1.87 -1.29
N GLY A 62 3.09 2.86 -2.18
CA GLY A 62 2.50 2.67 -3.50
C GLY A 62 1.03 2.29 -3.43
N SER A 63 0.26 3.02 -2.64
CA SER A 63 -1.18 2.73 -2.37
C SER A 63 -2.09 2.80 -3.60
N GLY A 64 -1.62 3.41 -4.69
CA GLY A 64 -2.39 3.54 -5.93
C GLY A 64 -3.73 4.22 -5.71
N SER A 65 -4.80 3.67 -6.29
CA SER A 65 -6.17 4.18 -6.15
C SER A 65 -6.88 3.76 -4.83
N GLY A 66 -6.16 3.12 -3.90
CA GLY A 66 -6.61 2.85 -2.53
C GLY A 66 -7.58 1.69 -2.35
N GLY A 67 -7.85 0.91 -3.39
CA GLY A 67 -8.83 -0.18 -3.28
C GLY A 67 -8.49 -1.22 -2.21
N ILE A 68 -7.22 -1.65 -2.13
CA ILE A 68 -6.74 -2.60 -1.13
C ILE A 68 -6.61 -1.93 0.24
N ASP A 69 -6.09 -0.70 0.27
CA ASP A 69 -5.98 0.09 1.50
C ASP A 69 -7.34 0.20 2.21
N CYS A 70 -8.41 0.51 1.47
CA CYS A 70 -9.75 0.62 2.05
C CYS A 70 -10.20 -0.68 2.72
N VAL A 71 -9.86 -1.85 2.16
CA VAL A 71 -10.17 -3.16 2.79
C VAL A 71 -9.41 -3.32 4.09
N ILE A 72 -8.09 -3.05 4.08
CA ILE A 72 -7.23 -3.13 5.27
C ILE A 72 -7.73 -2.17 6.36
N LEU A 73 -8.03 -0.93 6.01
CA LEU A 73 -8.48 0.09 6.96
C LEU A 73 -9.84 -0.24 7.58
N ARG A 74 -10.80 -0.77 6.80
CA ARG A 74 -12.08 -1.26 7.36
C ARG A 74 -11.88 -2.40 8.34
N ASN A 75 -11.00 -3.36 8.02
CA ASN A 75 -10.67 -4.45 8.93
C ASN A 75 -10.10 -3.93 10.25
N LEU A 76 -9.17 -2.97 10.20
CA LEU A 76 -8.59 -2.36 11.39
C LEU A 76 -9.63 -1.60 12.23
N LEU A 77 -10.55 -0.87 11.61
CA LEU A 77 -11.61 -0.14 12.30
C LEU A 77 -12.63 -1.03 13.01
N GLN A 78 -12.72 -2.33 12.69
CA GLN A 78 -13.54 -3.27 13.43
C GLN A 78 -12.99 -3.54 14.85
N ARG A 79 -11.70 -3.30 15.07
CA ARG A 79 -10.97 -3.68 16.29
C ARG A 79 -10.31 -2.50 17.00
N HIS A 80 -10.19 -1.37 16.32
CA HIS A 80 -9.53 -0.18 16.84
C HIS A 80 -10.42 1.06 16.69
N SER A 81 -10.38 1.93 17.69
CA SER A 81 -11.22 3.14 17.75
C SER A 81 -10.82 4.21 16.75
N GLY A 82 -9.58 4.20 16.27
CA GLY A 82 -9.06 5.14 15.29
C GLY A 82 -7.88 4.57 14.51
N VAL A 83 -7.73 5.08 13.29
CA VAL A 83 -6.63 4.71 12.40
C VAL A 83 -6.04 5.97 11.80
N TYR A 84 -4.71 6.08 11.86
CA TYR A 84 -3.93 7.04 11.09
C TYR A 84 -3.29 6.30 9.91
N ASN A 85 -3.52 6.77 8.69
CA ASN A 85 -2.96 6.17 7.48
C ASN A 85 -2.12 7.19 6.70
N ARG A 86 -0.81 6.94 6.61
CA ARG A 86 0.10 7.66 5.72
C ARG A 86 0.16 6.94 4.38
N VAL A 87 -0.17 7.68 3.32
CA VAL A 87 -0.21 7.19 1.95
C VAL A 87 0.99 7.75 1.18
N ILE A 88 1.86 6.86 0.71
CA ILE A 88 2.97 7.21 -0.18
C ILE A 88 2.61 6.76 -1.59
N GLU A 89 2.34 7.72 -2.48
CA GLU A 89 1.94 7.45 -3.86
C GLU A 89 2.45 8.59 -4.76
N PRO A 90 3.31 8.34 -5.77
CA PRO A 90 3.84 9.39 -6.62
C PRO A 90 2.82 9.95 -7.62
N SER A 91 1.81 9.18 -8.00
CA SER A 91 0.83 9.58 -9.00
C SER A 91 -0.29 10.43 -8.39
N LYS A 92 -0.36 11.71 -8.81
CA LYS A 92 -1.45 12.61 -8.44
C LYS A 92 -2.82 12.03 -8.82
N ASP A 93 -2.94 11.47 -10.02
CA ASP A 93 -4.20 10.89 -10.52
C ASP A 93 -4.67 9.71 -9.65
N MET A 94 -3.74 8.89 -9.16
CA MET A 94 -4.06 7.78 -8.26
C MET A 94 -4.53 8.29 -6.90
N ILE A 95 -3.87 9.31 -6.34
CA ILE A 95 -4.28 9.96 -5.09
C ILE A 95 -5.70 10.54 -5.24
N GLU A 96 -6.01 11.21 -6.36
CA GLU A 96 -7.34 11.77 -6.60
C GLU A 96 -8.40 10.68 -6.71
N GLN A 97 -8.11 9.56 -7.38
CA GLN A 97 -9.00 8.40 -7.42
C GLN A 97 -9.23 7.81 -6.03
N TYR A 98 -8.17 7.69 -5.22
CA TYR A 98 -8.29 7.22 -3.84
C TYR A 98 -9.19 8.13 -3.01
N LYS A 99 -8.97 9.46 -3.08
CA LYS A 99 -9.83 10.44 -2.40
C LYS A 99 -11.28 10.37 -2.86
N ALA A 100 -11.51 10.17 -4.17
CA ALA A 100 -12.85 9.99 -4.72
C ALA A 100 -13.51 8.68 -4.23
N LEU A 101 -12.74 7.62 -4.03
CA LEU A 101 -13.20 6.37 -3.44
C LEU A 101 -13.64 6.58 -1.98
N LEU A 102 -12.83 7.28 -1.19
CA LEU A 102 -13.15 7.61 0.21
C LEU A 102 -14.40 8.48 0.33
N GLY A 103 -14.62 9.41 -0.59
CA GLY A 103 -15.83 10.25 -0.61
C GLY A 103 -17.15 9.46 -0.76
N LYS A 104 -17.05 8.21 -1.22
CA LYS A 104 -18.19 7.28 -1.35
C LYS A 104 -18.32 6.30 -0.20
N ASP A 105 -17.33 6.25 0.69
CA ASP A 105 -17.23 5.27 1.79
C ASP A 105 -17.28 5.95 3.16
N THR A 106 -18.48 6.05 3.70
CA THR A 106 -18.69 6.64 5.04
C THR A 106 -18.07 5.80 6.18
N GLY A 107 -17.79 4.52 5.94
CA GLY A 107 -17.18 3.62 6.93
C GLY A 107 -15.72 3.98 7.26
N LEU A 108 -15.06 4.79 6.42
CA LEU A 108 -13.69 5.24 6.62
C LEU A 108 -13.56 6.69 7.10
N SER A 109 -14.66 7.32 7.50
CA SER A 109 -14.69 8.74 7.91
C SER A 109 -13.86 9.05 9.16
N SER A 110 -13.59 8.05 10.01
CA SER A 110 -12.76 8.20 11.21
C SER A 110 -11.27 8.01 10.96
N VAL A 111 -10.87 7.61 9.76
CA VAL A 111 -9.45 7.47 9.38
C VAL A 111 -8.82 8.84 9.17
N LYS A 112 -7.68 9.07 9.82
CA LYS A 112 -6.86 10.27 9.62
C LYS A 112 -5.85 10.00 8.51
N PHE A 113 -5.97 10.68 7.37
CA PHE A 113 -5.08 10.50 6.23
C PHE A 113 -3.97 11.54 6.20
N ASP A 114 -2.73 11.07 5.95
CA ASP A 114 -1.54 11.89 5.63
C ASP A 114 -1.07 11.55 4.21
N TRP A 115 -1.35 12.45 3.27
CA TRP A 115 -1.07 12.25 1.86
C TRP A 115 0.32 12.73 1.49
N ARG A 116 1.17 11.85 0.97
CA ARG A 116 2.52 12.14 0.52
C ARG A 116 2.65 11.79 -0.95
N GLN A 117 2.57 12.81 -1.83
CA GLN A 117 2.77 12.63 -3.26
C GLN A 117 4.27 12.57 -3.57
N GLN A 118 4.86 11.39 -3.37
CA GLN A 118 6.29 11.15 -3.57
C GLN A 118 6.54 9.67 -3.81
N THR A 119 7.72 9.32 -4.32
CA THR A 119 8.15 7.93 -4.45
C THR A 119 8.55 7.35 -3.09
N ALA A 120 8.67 6.02 -3.01
CA ALA A 120 9.18 5.35 -1.81
C ALA A 120 10.61 5.81 -1.47
N GLU A 121 11.47 5.97 -2.49
CA GLU A 121 12.85 6.43 -2.33
C GLU A 121 12.90 7.84 -1.75
N GLU A 122 12.12 8.77 -2.30
CA GLU A 122 12.02 10.15 -1.79
C GLU A 122 11.52 10.18 -0.34
N TYR A 123 10.54 9.33 -0.01
CA TYR A 123 10.02 9.22 1.34
C TYR A 123 11.09 8.72 2.32
N PHE A 124 11.82 7.67 1.97
CA PHE A 124 12.84 7.08 2.82
C PHE A 124 14.14 7.91 2.92
N GLN A 125 14.35 8.90 2.06
CA GLN A 125 15.47 9.86 2.21
C GLN A 125 15.27 10.80 3.40
N ALA A 126 14.02 11.06 3.79
CA ALA A 126 13.73 11.85 4.96
C ALA A 126 13.95 11.02 6.25
N LYS A 127 14.39 11.70 7.32
CA LYS A 127 14.48 11.05 8.64
C LYS A 127 13.08 10.57 9.05
N ALA A 128 12.97 9.33 9.50
CA ALA A 128 11.74 8.78 10.05
C ALA A 128 11.24 9.65 11.24
N ASP A 129 10.00 10.10 11.12
CA ASP A 129 9.32 10.94 12.12
C ASP A 129 8.24 10.18 12.90
N THR A 130 7.93 8.98 12.45
CA THR A 130 6.82 8.17 12.94
C THR A 130 7.17 6.69 12.81
N GLN A 131 6.81 5.90 13.81
CA GLN A 131 6.79 4.44 13.72
C GLN A 131 5.36 3.96 13.46
N PHE A 132 5.23 2.87 12.70
CA PHE A 132 3.95 2.34 12.23
C PHE A 132 3.68 0.95 12.80
N ASN A 133 2.43 0.70 13.17
CA ASN A 133 1.98 -0.61 13.63
C ASN A 133 1.74 -1.59 12.48
N LEU A 134 1.39 -1.07 11.30
CA LEU A 134 1.28 -1.83 10.06
C LEU A 134 1.93 -1.05 8.92
N ILE A 135 2.84 -1.70 8.20
CA ILE A 135 3.38 -1.17 6.94
C ILE A 135 3.02 -2.15 5.83
N HIS A 136 2.47 -1.64 4.74
CA HIS A 136 2.19 -2.50 3.59
C HIS A 136 2.75 -1.93 2.29
N ALA A 137 3.19 -2.86 1.41
CA ALA A 137 3.59 -2.59 0.04
C ALA A 137 3.03 -3.70 -0.86
N ILE A 138 1.87 -3.44 -1.46
CA ILE A 138 1.14 -4.45 -2.22
C ILE A 138 1.19 -4.09 -3.70
N HIS A 139 1.87 -4.93 -4.49
CA HIS A 139 2.13 -4.71 -5.91
C HIS A 139 2.84 -3.38 -6.22
N ALA A 140 3.66 -2.89 -5.28
CA ALA A 140 4.35 -1.61 -5.39
C ALA A 140 5.86 -1.74 -5.57
N LEU A 141 6.50 -2.76 -4.96
CA LEU A 141 7.95 -2.86 -4.93
C LEU A 141 8.61 -3.19 -6.28
N TYR A 142 7.84 -3.47 -7.33
CA TYR A 142 8.37 -3.59 -8.70
C TYR A 142 8.98 -2.27 -9.23
N TYR A 143 8.57 -1.15 -8.65
CA TYR A 143 8.87 0.19 -9.13
C TYR A 143 10.03 0.85 -8.39
N VAL A 144 10.49 0.25 -7.28
CA VAL A 144 11.64 0.74 -6.52
C VAL A 144 12.95 0.28 -7.17
N GLU A 145 13.99 1.08 -7.03
CA GLU A 145 15.33 0.77 -7.61
C GLU A 145 16.04 -0.33 -6.82
N ASP A 146 15.96 -0.28 -5.49
CA ASP A 146 16.54 -1.28 -4.59
C ASP A 146 15.48 -1.78 -3.60
N ILE A 147 14.94 -2.97 -3.89
CA ILE A 147 13.93 -3.64 -3.05
C ILE A 147 14.49 -3.92 -1.65
N ASN A 148 15.76 -4.31 -1.55
CA ASN A 148 16.37 -4.64 -0.25
C ASN A 148 16.50 -3.38 0.62
N ALA A 149 16.87 -2.25 0.03
CA ALA A 149 16.89 -0.97 0.74
C ALA A 149 15.49 -0.56 1.18
N ALA A 150 14.48 -0.68 0.29
CA ALA A 150 13.10 -0.37 0.62
C ALA A 150 12.59 -1.23 1.78
N LEU A 151 12.82 -2.54 1.76
CA LEU A 151 12.42 -3.46 2.83
C LEU A 151 13.11 -3.12 4.16
N ARG A 152 14.42 -2.78 4.16
CA ARG A 152 15.12 -2.33 5.38
C ARG A 152 14.51 -1.04 5.93
N ASN A 153 14.27 -0.04 5.07
CA ASN A 153 13.68 1.23 5.48
C ASN A 153 12.26 1.06 6.05
N MET A 154 11.46 0.16 5.46
CA MET A 154 10.15 -0.21 5.99
C MET A 154 10.30 -0.86 7.38
N TRP A 155 11.22 -1.81 7.51
CA TRP A 155 11.48 -2.49 8.78
C TRP A 155 11.90 -1.52 9.90
N GLU A 156 12.79 -0.57 9.60
CA GLU A 156 13.26 0.45 10.56
C GLU A 156 12.14 1.41 11.03
N GLN A 157 11.06 1.51 10.27
CA GLN A 157 9.91 2.34 10.62
C GLN A 157 8.78 1.55 11.30
N LEU A 158 8.94 0.24 11.51
CA LEU A 158 7.98 -0.53 12.30
C LEU A 158 8.08 -0.15 13.78
N ALA A 159 6.91 -0.03 14.42
CA ALA A 159 6.82 -0.01 15.87
C ALA A 159 7.12 -1.40 16.45
N ASP A 160 7.48 -1.44 17.73
CA ASP A 160 7.64 -2.71 18.43
C ASP A 160 6.35 -3.54 18.35
N GLY A 161 6.48 -4.79 17.92
CA GLY A 161 5.32 -5.66 17.67
C GLY A 161 4.51 -5.33 16.42
N GLY A 162 4.98 -4.38 15.57
CA GLY A 162 4.34 -4.04 14.32
C GLY A 162 4.49 -5.13 13.24
N TYR A 163 3.68 -4.99 12.18
CA TYR A 163 3.62 -5.95 11.08
C TYR A 163 3.99 -5.29 9.74
N MET A 164 4.68 -6.05 8.90
CA MET A 164 4.95 -5.66 7.53
C MET A 164 4.28 -6.64 6.57
N LEU A 165 3.40 -6.14 5.70
CA LEU A 165 2.70 -6.92 4.67
C LEU A 165 3.24 -6.54 3.30
N VAL A 166 3.96 -7.45 2.66
CA VAL A 166 4.47 -7.28 1.31
C VAL A 166 3.83 -8.33 0.39
N ALA A 167 3.27 -7.90 -0.72
CA ALA A 167 2.77 -8.78 -1.76
C ALA A 167 3.33 -8.36 -3.12
N MET A 168 3.87 -9.34 -3.84
CA MET A 168 4.40 -9.21 -5.19
C MET A 168 3.96 -10.42 -6.02
N GLU A 169 3.73 -10.21 -7.31
CA GLU A 169 3.56 -11.31 -8.25
C GLU A 169 4.91 -11.73 -8.78
N SER A 170 5.22 -13.02 -8.74
CA SER A 170 6.37 -13.58 -9.45
C SER A 170 5.95 -13.97 -10.87
N GLY A 171 6.84 -13.83 -11.85
CA GLY A 171 6.54 -14.11 -13.27
C GLY A 171 6.08 -15.53 -13.57
N ASP A 172 6.26 -16.47 -12.63
CA ASP A 172 5.89 -17.87 -12.80
C ASP A 172 4.76 -18.34 -11.87
N TYR A 173 4.51 -17.68 -10.72
CA TYR A 173 3.38 -17.94 -9.81
C TYR A 173 3.21 -16.80 -8.80
N LEU A 174 1.97 -16.55 -8.39
CA LEU A 174 1.57 -15.63 -7.31
C LEU A 174 2.29 -15.97 -5.99
N GLY A 175 3.46 -15.39 -5.76
CA GLY A 175 4.21 -15.50 -4.51
C GLY A 175 3.85 -14.36 -3.55
N ARG A 176 3.25 -14.68 -2.42
CA ARG A 176 2.97 -13.73 -1.33
C ARG A 176 3.98 -13.97 -0.22
N LEU A 177 4.72 -12.93 0.16
CA LEU A 177 5.62 -12.96 1.29
C LEU A 177 5.02 -12.14 2.44
N CYS A 178 4.71 -12.80 3.55
CA CYS A 178 4.36 -12.14 4.81
C CYS A 178 5.53 -12.36 5.78
N PHE A 179 6.07 -11.28 6.36
CA PHE A 179 7.11 -11.32 7.38
C PHE A 179 6.52 -10.84 8.72
N ARG A 180 6.93 -11.54 9.77
CA ARG A 180 6.56 -11.24 11.15
C ARG A 180 7.77 -10.76 11.91
#